data_61a0ce8925b38f77e0e553c30bdbeeb4
#
_entry.id   61a0ce8925b38f77e0e553c30bdbeeb4
#
_cell.length_a   1.000
_cell.length_b   1.000
_cell.length_c   1.000
_cell.angle_alpha   90.00
_cell.angle_beta   90.00
_cell.angle_gamma   90.00
#
_symmetry.space_group_name_H-M   'P 1'
#
loop_
_entity.id
_entity.type
_entity.pdbx_description
1 polymer ?
#
loop_
_entity_poly.entity_id
_entity_poly.type
_entity_poly.pdbx_seq_one_letter_code
_entity_poly.pdbx_strand_id
1 'polypeptide(L)'
;MGLRPLLYHSRFRYEDRVKHHRAVVEAFKQDQPVLAITTQVAEMSLDLSATLLITQVADPAGLIQRLGRLNRQYCGHFCDALFYPDEKVGFPYRQEDLEAGWALVRTFKKQEVSQRQLADWLEQLNISTKPKEHCVWLDGGWKTYAAPLREAGYTVTALLEQDIEKINSLKSSELPRYTLPLPTKNIKGWQRHKSGYLVAPEKQWRYCSELGAFEVGGE
;
A
#
# COMPACT_ATOMS: atom_id res chain seq x y z
N MET A 1 -28.92 9.87 0.18
CA MET A 1 -27.81 10.08 -0.77
C MET A 1 -26.68 9.13 -0.38
N GLY A 2 -26.23 8.23 -1.27
CA GLY A 2 -25.12 7.33 -0.97
C GLY A 2 -23.78 8.07 -1.08
N LEU A 3 -22.84 7.81 -0.16
CA LEU A 3 -21.48 8.32 -0.27
C LEU A 3 -20.77 7.64 -1.45
N ARG A 4 -20.18 8.42 -2.36
CA ARG A 4 -19.32 7.88 -3.41
C ARG A 4 -17.91 7.72 -2.82
N PRO A 5 -17.34 6.49 -2.77
CA PRO A 5 -16.02 6.28 -2.22
C PRO A 5 -14.93 6.88 -3.12
N LEU A 6 -13.92 7.46 -2.50
CA LEU A 6 -12.68 7.87 -3.15
C LEU A 6 -11.70 6.70 -3.11
N LEU A 7 -11.20 6.29 -4.26
CA LEU A 7 -10.24 5.18 -4.38
C LEU A 7 -8.81 5.72 -4.43
N TYR A 8 -7.90 5.12 -3.63
CA TYR A 8 -6.48 5.43 -3.70
C TYR A 8 -5.62 4.21 -3.43
N HIS A 9 -4.87 3.77 -4.44
CA HIS A 9 -3.96 2.64 -4.35
C HIS A 9 -2.79 2.76 -5.35
N SER A 10 -1.82 1.86 -5.28
CA SER A 10 -0.61 1.91 -6.11
C SER A 10 -0.83 1.63 -7.61
N ARG A 11 -1.95 1.00 -7.99
CA ARG A 11 -2.24 0.60 -9.38
C ARG A 11 -2.79 1.72 -10.26
N PHE A 12 -2.66 2.98 -9.85
CA PHE A 12 -2.89 4.13 -10.72
C PHE A 12 -1.60 4.51 -11.45
N ARG A 13 -1.70 4.97 -12.70
CA ARG A 13 -0.63 5.69 -13.36
C ARG A 13 -0.22 6.89 -12.52
N TYR A 14 1.00 7.35 -12.68
CA TYR A 14 1.53 8.41 -11.82
C TYR A 14 0.63 9.66 -11.76
N GLU A 15 0.16 10.16 -12.91
CA GLU A 15 -0.68 11.37 -12.95
C GLU A 15 -2.04 11.18 -12.26
N ASP A 16 -2.69 10.05 -12.51
CA ASP A 16 -3.97 9.74 -11.87
C ASP A 16 -3.79 9.48 -10.38
N ARG A 17 -2.70 8.83 -9.98
CA ARG A 17 -2.36 8.63 -8.57
C ARG A 17 -2.19 9.97 -7.83
N VAL A 18 -1.54 10.96 -8.46
CA VAL A 18 -1.42 12.31 -7.89
C VAL A 18 -2.78 12.99 -7.75
N LYS A 19 -3.67 12.85 -8.75
CA LYS A 19 -5.03 13.39 -8.68
C LYS A 19 -5.85 12.72 -7.57
N HIS A 20 -5.86 11.39 -7.50
CA HIS A 20 -6.56 10.64 -6.46
C HIS A 20 -6.02 10.94 -5.06
N HIS A 21 -4.70 11.04 -4.90
CA HIS A 21 -4.08 11.45 -3.65
C HIS A 21 -4.60 12.82 -3.19
N ARG A 22 -4.54 13.82 -4.08
CA ARG A 22 -5.02 15.17 -3.75
C ARG A 22 -6.51 15.17 -3.43
N ALA A 23 -7.33 14.47 -4.21
CA ALA A 23 -8.77 14.38 -3.98
C ALA A 23 -9.08 13.80 -2.59
N VAL A 24 -8.40 12.74 -2.16
CA VAL A 24 -8.58 12.17 -0.83
C VAL A 24 -8.15 13.17 0.25
N VAL A 25 -6.95 13.72 0.16
CA VAL A 25 -6.44 14.66 1.17
C VAL A 25 -7.33 15.91 1.30
N GLU A 26 -7.77 16.50 0.19
CA GLU A 26 -8.63 17.68 0.21
C GLU A 26 -10.03 17.36 0.75
N ALA A 27 -10.58 16.19 0.42
CA ALA A 27 -11.89 15.79 0.92
C ALA A 27 -11.89 15.64 2.47
N PHE A 28 -10.82 15.08 3.04
CA PHE A 28 -10.69 14.93 4.51
C PHE A 28 -10.43 16.24 5.26
N LYS A 29 -10.16 17.34 4.55
CA LYS A 29 -10.08 18.69 5.16
C LYS A 29 -11.43 19.40 5.25
N GLN A 30 -12.44 18.88 4.56
CA GLN A 30 -13.78 19.46 4.52
C GLN A 30 -14.63 18.87 5.64
N ASP A 31 -15.55 19.69 6.19
CA ASP A 31 -16.52 19.25 7.19
C ASP A 31 -17.74 18.57 6.52
N GLN A 32 -17.48 17.47 5.81
CA GLN A 32 -18.50 16.67 5.13
C GLN A 32 -18.16 15.18 5.26
N PRO A 33 -19.18 14.30 5.25
CA PRO A 33 -18.95 12.87 5.27
C PRO A 33 -18.12 12.40 4.06
N VAL A 34 -16.99 11.75 4.29
CA VAL A 34 -16.07 11.24 3.28
C VAL A 34 -15.80 9.76 3.51
N LEU A 35 -15.79 8.99 2.44
CA LEU A 35 -15.35 7.59 2.45
C LEU A 35 -14.17 7.44 1.49
N ALA A 36 -13.02 6.98 1.99
CA ALA A 36 -11.88 6.61 1.17
C ALA A 36 -11.60 5.11 1.28
N ILE A 37 -11.39 4.45 0.15
CA ILE A 37 -10.94 3.06 0.07
C ILE A 37 -9.48 3.07 -0.39
N THR A 38 -8.60 2.52 0.44
CA THR A 38 -7.16 2.56 0.20
C THR A 38 -6.53 1.20 0.44
N THR A 39 -5.29 1.04 0.01
CA THR A 39 -4.42 -0.10 0.36
C THR A 39 -3.31 0.37 1.30
N GLN A 40 -2.23 -0.41 1.45
CA GLN A 40 -1.04 -0.04 2.25
C GLN A 40 -0.44 1.34 1.89
N VAL A 41 -0.78 1.91 0.75
CA VAL A 41 -0.35 3.29 0.42
C VAL A 41 -0.82 4.34 1.42
N ALA A 42 -1.92 4.07 2.16
CA ALA A 42 -2.40 4.96 3.21
C ALA A 42 -1.49 5.00 4.43
N GLU A 43 -0.70 3.96 4.68
CA GLU A 43 0.16 3.85 5.85
C GLU A 43 1.23 4.96 5.87
N MET A 44 1.82 5.28 4.73
CA MET A 44 2.96 6.20 4.64
C MET A 44 2.69 7.50 3.88
N SER A 45 1.72 7.52 2.96
CA SER A 45 1.60 8.62 2.00
C SER A 45 0.43 9.57 2.21
N LEU A 46 -0.53 9.24 3.08
CA LEU A 46 -1.70 10.07 3.32
C LEU A 46 -1.61 10.82 4.65
N ASP A 47 -1.69 12.14 4.57
CA ASP A 47 -1.86 13.00 5.74
C ASP A 47 -3.35 13.34 5.89
N LEU A 48 -4.05 12.49 6.63
CA LEU A 48 -5.48 12.63 6.90
C LEU A 48 -5.80 12.26 8.35
N SER A 49 -6.95 12.71 8.83
CA SER A 49 -7.52 12.36 10.13
C SER A 49 -8.93 11.82 9.93
N ALA A 50 -9.10 10.52 10.05
CA ALA A 50 -10.39 9.85 9.95
C ALA A 50 -11.08 9.75 11.32
N THR A 51 -12.40 9.70 11.33
CA THR A 51 -13.22 9.47 12.53
C THR A 51 -13.68 8.02 12.66
N LEU A 52 -13.46 7.21 11.63
CA LEU A 52 -13.70 5.77 11.62
C LEU A 52 -12.64 5.08 10.77
N LEU A 53 -12.04 4.02 11.26
CA LEU A 53 -11.14 3.15 10.53
C LEU A 53 -11.77 1.76 10.38
N ILE A 54 -11.89 1.27 9.16
CA ILE A 54 -12.27 -0.11 8.85
C ILE A 54 -11.10 -0.75 8.10
N THR A 55 -10.50 -1.78 8.67
CA THR A 55 -9.29 -2.36 8.08
C THR A 55 -9.23 -3.88 8.23
N GLN A 56 -8.63 -4.55 7.25
CA GLN A 56 -8.17 -5.91 7.43
C GLN A 56 -6.98 -5.95 8.40
N VAL A 57 -6.82 -7.07 9.09
CA VAL A 57 -5.65 -7.28 9.95
C VAL A 57 -4.39 -7.39 9.07
N ALA A 58 -3.32 -6.82 9.58
CA ALA A 58 -2.00 -6.77 8.97
C ALA A 58 -0.94 -7.06 10.04
N ASP A 59 0.33 -6.94 9.69
CA ASP A 59 1.40 -6.91 10.69
C ASP A 59 1.22 -5.76 11.69
N PRO A 60 1.77 -5.86 12.91
CA PRO A 60 1.58 -4.85 13.95
C PRO A 60 2.03 -3.44 13.54
N ALA A 61 3.14 -3.32 12.80
CA ALA A 61 3.65 -2.02 12.38
C ALA A 61 2.71 -1.35 11.37
N GLY A 62 2.20 -2.11 10.39
CA GLY A 62 1.19 -1.64 9.44
C GLY A 62 -0.10 -1.22 10.13
N LEU A 63 -0.60 -2.02 11.10
CA LEU A 63 -1.79 -1.67 11.87
C LEU A 63 -1.61 -0.37 12.67
N ILE A 64 -0.47 -0.18 13.32
CA ILE A 64 -0.17 1.04 14.08
C ILE A 64 -0.10 2.25 13.15
N GLN A 65 0.47 2.11 11.96
CA GLN A 65 0.51 3.19 10.95
C GLN A 65 -0.90 3.56 10.45
N ARG A 66 -1.78 2.58 10.25
CA ARG A 66 -3.20 2.81 9.90
C ARG A 66 -3.95 3.46 11.04
N LEU A 67 -3.79 2.98 12.27
CA LEU A 67 -4.35 3.61 13.48
C LEU A 67 -3.84 5.04 13.66
N GLY A 68 -2.61 5.35 13.23
CA GLY A 68 -2.07 6.71 13.19
C GLY A 68 -2.78 7.64 12.19
N ARG A 69 -3.75 7.17 11.41
CA ARG A 69 -4.65 7.97 10.56
C ARG A 69 -6.03 8.15 11.17
N LEU A 70 -6.34 7.41 12.23
CA LEU A 70 -7.57 7.56 12.99
C LEU A 70 -7.37 8.64 14.05
N ASN A 71 -8.28 9.61 14.12
CA ASN A 71 -8.26 10.69 15.12
C ASN A 71 -6.90 11.42 15.24
N ARG A 72 -6.18 11.53 14.15
CA ARG A 72 -4.83 12.13 14.13
C ARG A 72 -4.86 13.60 14.56
N GLN A 73 -5.89 14.32 14.15
CA GLN A 73 -6.22 15.64 14.67
C GLN A 73 -7.37 15.45 15.63
N TYR A 74 -7.06 15.36 16.92
CA TYR A 74 -8.02 15.02 17.96
C TYR A 74 -9.33 15.81 17.82
N CYS A 75 -10.43 15.07 17.59
CA CYS A 75 -11.77 15.65 17.35
C CYS A 75 -12.58 15.84 18.65
N GLY A 76 -11.98 15.73 19.83
CA GLY A 76 -12.64 15.91 21.14
C GLY A 76 -13.21 14.64 21.76
N HIS A 77 -13.19 13.52 21.03
CA HIS A 77 -13.65 12.21 21.50
C HIS A 77 -12.82 11.08 20.89
N PHE A 78 -12.97 9.87 21.42
CA PHE A 78 -12.34 8.67 20.83
C PHE A 78 -13.08 8.24 19.57
N CYS A 79 -12.34 7.63 18.65
CA CYS A 79 -12.83 7.17 17.36
C CYS A 79 -12.65 5.67 17.22
N ASP A 80 -13.58 4.99 16.55
CA ASP A 80 -13.61 3.55 16.45
C ASP A 80 -12.72 3.00 15.33
N ALA A 81 -12.03 1.89 15.63
CA ALA A 81 -11.34 1.06 14.66
C ALA A 81 -11.98 -0.33 14.60
N LEU A 82 -12.39 -0.76 13.40
CA LEU A 82 -12.98 -2.06 13.14
C LEU A 82 -11.99 -2.92 12.34
N PHE A 83 -11.71 -4.14 12.85
CA PHE A 83 -10.74 -5.05 12.27
C PHE A 83 -11.44 -6.29 11.72
N TYR A 84 -11.11 -6.66 10.48
CA TYR A 84 -11.64 -7.82 9.80
C TYR A 84 -10.53 -8.82 9.48
N PRO A 85 -10.80 -10.12 9.53
CA PRO A 85 -9.85 -11.12 9.07
C PRO A 85 -9.58 -10.97 7.57
N ASP A 86 -8.38 -11.35 7.14
CA ASP A 86 -8.14 -11.57 5.73
C ASP A 86 -8.70 -12.96 5.36
N GLU A 87 -9.57 -13.03 4.37
CA GLU A 87 -10.15 -14.30 3.89
C GLU A 87 -9.12 -15.15 3.15
N LYS A 88 -8.06 -14.51 2.63
CA LYS A 88 -6.99 -15.17 1.87
C LYS A 88 -5.70 -15.14 2.67
N VAL A 89 -5.51 -16.14 3.51
CA VAL A 89 -4.22 -16.34 4.20
C VAL A 89 -3.10 -16.49 3.18
N GLY A 90 -2.04 -15.70 3.30
CA GLY A 90 -0.80 -15.94 2.59
C GLY A 90 -0.21 -14.80 1.77
N PHE A 91 -0.89 -13.65 1.59
CA PHE A 91 -0.32 -12.57 0.82
C PHE A 91 -1.02 -11.22 1.05
N PRO A 92 -0.33 -10.12 1.32
CA PRO A 92 1.13 -9.91 1.37
C PRO A 92 1.79 -10.26 2.71
N TYR A 93 1.03 -10.67 3.72
CA TYR A 93 1.52 -10.92 5.07
C TYR A 93 1.75 -12.42 5.31
N ARG A 94 2.77 -12.76 6.07
CA ARG A 94 3.00 -14.11 6.57
C ARG A 94 1.99 -14.43 7.66
N GLN A 95 1.75 -15.72 7.90
CA GLN A 95 0.86 -16.16 8.97
C GLN A 95 1.27 -15.59 10.35
N GLU A 96 2.57 -15.61 10.64
CA GLU A 96 3.15 -15.07 11.87
C GLU A 96 2.87 -13.57 12.06
N ASP A 97 2.92 -12.79 10.98
CA ASP A 97 2.64 -11.35 10.99
C ASP A 97 1.16 -11.08 11.31
N LEU A 98 0.26 -11.88 10.73
CA LEU A 98 -1.18 -11.79 11.00
C LEU A 98 -1.52 -12.21 12.43
N GLU A 99 -0.88 -13.26 12.96
CA GLU A 99 -1.05 -13.69 14.34
C GLU A 99 -0.60 -12.60 15.32
N ALA A 100 0.54 -11.95 15.06
CA ALA A 100 1.02 -10.81 15.84
C ALA A 100 0.08 -9.61 15.73
N GLY A 101 -0.45 -9.33 14.55
CA GLY A 101 -1.49 -8.29 14.35
C GLY A 101 -2.76 -8.58 15.15
N TRP A 102 -3.23 -9.83 15.13
CA TRP A 102 -4.36 -10.24 15.97
C TRP A 102 -4.06 -10.16 17.47
N ALA A 103 -2.81 -10.41 17.89
CA ALA A 103 -2.41 -10.24 19.29
C ALA A 103 -2.55 -8.77 19.71
N LEU A 104 -2.12 -7.82 18.89
CA LEU A 104 -2.34 -6.38 19.11
C LEU A 104 -3.83 -6.07 19.26
N VAL A 105 -4.66 -6.50 18.30
CA VAL A 105 -6.11 -6.25 18.33
C VAL A 105 -6.76 -6.83 19.58
N ARG A 106 -6.38 -8.04 20.01
CA ARG A 106 -6.91 -8.68 21.23
C ARG A 106 -6.49 -7.95 22.49
N THR A 107 -5.24 -7.50 22.56
CA THR A 107 -4.70 -6.76 23.73
C THR A 107 -5.49 -5.48 23.99
N PHE A 108 -5.82 -4.75 22.94
CA PHE A 108 -6.48 -3.45 23.05
C PHE A 108 -7.98 -3.47 22.72
N LYS A 109 -8.59 -4.66 22.65
CA LYS A 109 -10.00 -4.81 22.33
C LYS A 109 -10.90 -4.02 23.30
N LYS A 110 -11.75 -3.14 22.75
CA LYS A 110 -12.68 -2.29 23.51
C LYS A 110 -12.00 -1.37 24.53
N GLN A 111 -10.77 -0.97 24.26
CA GLN A 111 -10.04 -0.02 25.09
C GLN A 111 -9.76 1.26 24.33
N GLU A 112 -9.70 2.35 25.08
CA GLU A 112 -9.18 3.63 24.59
C GLU A 112 -7.66 3.57 24.60
N VAL A 113 -7.05 3.77 23.44
CA VAL A 113 -5.61 3.56 23.25
C VAL A 113 -4.96 4.76 22.59
N SER A 114 -3.88 5.23 23.17
CA SER A 114 -3.03 6.27 22.58
C SER A 114 -1.99 5.68 21.62
N GLN A 115 -1.49 6.49 20.70
CA GLN A 115 -0.37 6.12 19.82
C GLN A 115 0.87 5.71 20.61
N ARG A 116 1.11 6.31 21.78
CA ARG A 116 2.22 5.96 22.65
C ARG A 116 2.10 4.54 23.17
N GLN A 117 0.93 4.16 23.67
CA GLN A 117 0.69 2.78 24.14
C GLN A 117 0.87 1.74 23.05
N LEU A 118 0.48 2.07 21.80
CA LEU A 118 0.72 1.20 20.64
C LEU A 118 2.19 1.06 20.32
N ALA A 119 2.96 2.16 20.39
CA ALA A 119 4.40 2.14 20.18
C ALA A 119 5.12 1.34 21.27
N ASP A 120 4.78 1.58 22.56
CA ASP A 120 5.35 0.87 23.70
C ASP A 120 5.07 -0.65 23.59
N TRP A 121 3.87 -1.02 23.15
CA TRP A 121 3.52 -2.42 22.90
C TRP A 121 4.37 -3.05 21.78
N LEU A 122 4.60 -2.31 20.70
CA LEU A 122 5.44 -2.78 19.57
C LEU A 122 6.89 -3.00 20.02
N GLU A 123 7.44 -2.10 20.83
CA GLU A 123 8.79 -2.23 21.38
C GLU A 123 8.93 -3.47 22.27
N GLN A 124 7.91 -3.80 23.08
CA GLN A 124 7.90 -4.99 23.94
C GLN A 124 7.90 -6.32 23.18
N LEU A 125 7.39 -6.34 21.95
CA LEU A 125 7.42 -7.54 21.11
C LEU A 125 8.84 -7.97 20.72
N ASN A 126 9.89 -7.17 21.05
CA ASN A 126 11.26 -7.46 20.66
C ASN A 126 11.37 -7.91 19.20
N ILE A 127 10.59 -7.28 18.32
CA ILE A 127 10.78 -7.44 16.89
C ILE A 127 12.09 -6.72 16.57
N SER A 128 13.18 -7.34 17.05
CA SER A 128 14.51 -7.00 16.58
C SER A 128 14.50 -7.41 15.11
N THR A 129 14.32 -6.47 14.24
CA THR A 129 14.79 -6.61 12.87
C THR A 129 16.29 -6.81 12.99
N LYS A 130 16.72 -8.08 13.14
CA LYS A 130 18.14 -8.39 13.03
C LYS A 130 18.59 -7.79 11.71
N PRO A 131 19.59 -6.90 11.71
CA PRO A 131 20.14 -6.40 10.46
C PRO A 131 20.46 -7.61 9.61
N LYS A 132 20.08 -7.59 8.33
CA LYS A 132 20.47 -8.66 7.41
C LYS A 132 21.99 -8.76 7.44
N GLU A 133 22.51 -9.97 7.58
CA GLU A 133 23.94 -10.24 7.73
C GLU A 133 24.83 -9.67 6.60
N HIS A 134 24.23 -9.14 5.54
CA HIS A 134 24.89 -8.55 4.39
C HIS A 134 24.23 -7.25 3.93
N CYS A 135 24.16 -6.25 4.80
CA CYS A 135 23.71 -4.92 4.42
C CYS A 135 24.90 -4.02 4.08
N VAL A 136 24.98 -3.51 2.85
CA VAL A 136 26.04 -2.61 2.37
C VAL A 136 26.32 -1.44 3.31
N TRP A 137 25.33 -1.00 4.08
CA TRP A 137 25.41 0.13 5.01
C TRP A 137 25.79 -0.25 6.45
N LEU A 138 25.67 -1.53 6.82
CA LEU A 138 25.85 -1.99 8.19
C LEU A 138 27.09 -2.85 8.39
N ASP A 139 27.65 -3.41 7.32
CA ASP A 139 28.74 -4.35 7.43
C ASP A 139 30.10 -3.70 7.70
N GLY A 140 30.21 -2.39 7.88
CA GLY A 140 31.41 -1.67 8.37
C GLY A 140 32.79 -2.31 8.10
N GLY A 141 32.81 -3.39 7.34
CA GLY A 141 33.93 -4.26 7.07
C GLY A 141 34.52 -4.05 5.66
N TRP A 142 35.68 -4.65 5.44
CA TRP A 142 36.48 -4.55 4.22
C TRP A 142 35.84 -5.18 2.96
N LYS A 143 34.72 -5.89 3.12
CA LYS A 143 33.99 -6.53 2.02
C LYS A 143 32.51 -6.18 2.08
N THR A 144 32.10 -5.20 1.31
CA THR A 144 30.70 -4.90 1.09
C THR A 144 30.18 -5.71 -0.11
N TYR A 145 29.08 -6.44 0.10
CA TYR A 145 28.37 -7.11 -0.98
C TYR A 145 27.27 -6.19 -1.50
N ALA A 146 27.12 -6.09 -2.81
CA ALA A 146 26.00 -5.40 -3.42
C ALA A 146 24.72 -6.20 -3.13
N ALA A 147 23.99 -5.82 -2.09
CA ALA A 147 22.69 -6.37 -1.78
C ALA A 147 21.60 -5.33 -2.07
N PRO A 148 20.42 -5.74 -2.58
CA PRO A 148 19.33 -4.82 -2.77
C PRO A 148 18.90 -4.24 -1.42
N LEU A 149 18.73 -2.92 -1.35
CA LEU A 149 18.26 -2.20 -0.15
C LEU A 149 16.83 -2.59 0.27
N ARG A 150 16.10 -3.24 -0.61
CA ARG A 150 14.74 -3.72 -0.36
C ARG A 150 14.65 -5.19 -0.75
N GLU A 151 13.83 -5.93 -0.03
CA GLU A 151 13.44 -7.28 -0.46
C GLU A 151 12.75 -7.21 -1.83
N ALA A 152 12.89 -8.29 -2.61
CA ALA A 152 12.16 -8.43 -3.84
C ALA A 152 10.66 -8.28 -3.55
N GLY A 153 10.07 -7.21 -4.06
CA GLY A 153 8.64 -6.97 -3.89
C GLY A 153 7.82 -7.97 -4.69
N TYR A 154 6.58 -8.14 -4.28
CA TYR A 154 5.61 -9.00 -4.96
C TYR A 154 5.00 -8.35 -6.21
N THR A 155 5.56 -7.23 -6.64
CA THR A 155 5.11 -6.50 -7.81
C THR A 155 6.26 -6.27 -8.78
N VAL A 156 5.93 -6.19 -10.04
CA VAL A 156 6.82 -5.80 -11.12
C VAL A 156 6.33 -4.47 -11.70
N THR A 157 7.26 -3.59 -12.01
CA THR A 157 6.94 -2.36 -12.74
C THR A 157 6.67 -2.71 -14.20
N ALA A 158 5.48 -2.45 -14.67
CA ALA A 158 5.03 -2.81 -16.02
C ALA A 158 4.37 -1.64 -16.74
N LEU A 159 4.32 -1.75 -18.06
CA LEU A 159 3.48 -0.97 -18.96
C LEU A 159 2.21 -1.78 -19.28
N LEU A 160 1.14 -1.13 -19.68
CA LEU A 160 -0.06 -1.80 -20.17
C LEU A 160 -0.05 -1.85 -21.69
N GLU A 161 -0.47 -2.97 -22.29
CA GLU A 161 -0.54 -3.15 -23.75
C GLU A 161 -1.40 -2.07 -24.40
N GLN A 162 -2.53 -1.69 -23.80
CA GLN A 162 -3.40 -0.61 -24.28
C GLN A 162 -2.74 0.76 -24.42
N ASP A 163 -1.54 0.96 -23.83
CA ASP A 163 -0.82 2.22 -23.86
C ASP A 163 0.35 2.23 -24.87
N ILE A 164 0.71 1.09 -25.43
CA ILE A 164 1.96 0.90 -26.17
C ILE A 164 2.03 1.82 -27.39
N GLU A 165 0.94 2.00 -28.13
CA GLU A 165 0.92 2.91 -29.28
C GLU A 165 1.30 4.33 -28.88
N LYS A 166 0.68 4.83 -27.80
CA LYS A 166 0.98 6.16 -27.24
C LYS A 166 2.41 6.22 -26.70
N ILE A 167 2.84 5.22 -25.97
CA ILE A 167 4.18 5.13 -25.37
C ILE A 167 5.28 5.16 -26.42
N ASN A 168 5.07 4.55 -27.57
CA ASN A 168 6.06 4.50 -28.66
C ASN A 168 6.39 5.88 -29.23
N SER A 169 5.51 6.85 -29.10
CA SER A 169 5.71 8.25 -29.53
C SER A 169 6.32 9.15 -28.46
N LEU A 170 6.49 8.65 -27.21
CA LEU A 170 7.00 9.44 -26.10
C LEU A 170 8.52 9.41 -25.97
N LYS A 171 9.07 10.43 -25.33
CA LYS A 171 10.48 10.45 -24.91
C LYS A 171 10.68 9.49 -23.72
N SER A 172 11.88 8.93 -23.59
CA SER A 172 12.22 8.01 -22.49
C SER A 172 11.97 8.59 -21.10
N SER A 173 12.13 9.90 -20.92
CA SER A 173 11.86 10.61 -19.67
C SER A 173 10.38 10.65 -19.26
N GLU A 174 9.46 10.39 -20.19
CA GLU A 174 8.02 10.42 -19.96
C GLU A 174 7.46 9.02 -19.63
N LEU A 175 8.20 7.96 -19.96
CA LEU A 175 7.79 6.57 -19.74
C LEU A 175 7.39 6.25 -18.29
N PRO A 176 8.07 6.77 -17.24
CA PRO A 176 7.69 6.50 -15.85
C PRO A 176 6.25 6.90 -15.50
N ARG A 177 5.65 7.84 -16.25
CA ARG A 177 4.26 8.26 -16.05
C ARG A 177 3.24 7.17 -16.38
N TYR A 178 3.63 6.22 -17.25
CA TYR A 178 2.80 5.11 -17.73
C TYR A 178 3.10 3.80 -17.02
N THR A 179 4.16 3.75 -16.23
CA THR A 179 4.48 2.56 -15.45
C THR A 179 3.62 2.46 -14.20
N LEU A 180 3.28 1.23 -13.83
CA LEU A 180 2.58 0.95 -12.60
C LEU A 180 3.03 -0.42 -12.02
N PRO A 181 2.95 -0.60 -10.70
CA PRO A 181 3.27 -1.86 -10.08
C PRO A 181 2.12 -2.85 -10.26
N LEU A 182 2.41 -3.98 -10.87
CA LEU A 182 1.49 -5.10 -11.02
C LEU A 182 2.01 -6.33 -10.27
N PRO A 183 1.14 -7.21 -9.74
CA PRO A 183 1.57 -8.43 -9.07
C PRO A 183 2.44 -9.30 -9.97
N THR A 184 3.46 -9.93 -9.40
CA THR A 184 4.33 -10.88 -10.11
C THR A 184 3.63 -12.19 -10.48
N LYS A 185 2.44 -12.43 -9.94
CA LYS A 185 1.61 -13.57 -10.29
C LYS A 185 1.21 -13.47 -11.77
N ASN A 186 1.41 -14.54 -12.52
CA ASN A 186 1.01 -14.65 -13.94
C ASN A 186 1.78 -13.76 -14.94
N ILE A 187 2.99 -13.31 -14.64
CA ILE A 187 3.85 -12.56 -15.59
C ILE A 187 4.49 -13.46 -16.66
N LYS A 188 4.36 -14.79 -16.55
CA LYS A 188 4.92 -15.73 -17.51
C LYS A 188 4.32 -15.49 -18.89
N GLY A 189 5.18 -15.21 -19.88
CA GLY A 189 4.77 -14.93 -21.24
C GLY A 189 4.53 -13.43 -21.56
N TRP A 190 4.70 -12.54 -20.60
CA TRP A 190 4.66 -11.10 -20.88
C TRP A 190 5.85 -10.70 -21.74
N GLN A 191 5.60 -9.88 -22.75
CA GLN A 191 6.64 -9.33 -23.62
C GLN A 191 7.39 -8.17 -22.95
N ARG A 192 8.58 -7.87 -23.44
CA ARG A 192 9.33 -6.68 -23.03
C ARG A 192 9.23 -5.60 -24.11
N HIS A 193 8.92 -4.39 -23.67
CA HIS A 193 9.06 -3.19 -24.49
C HIS A 193 10.55 -2.86 -24.70
N LYS A 194 10.88 -2.12 -25.78
CA LYS A 194 12.26 -1.64 -26.08
C LYS A 194 12.93 -0.86 -24.94
N SER A 195 12.13 -0.30 -24.02
CA SER A 195 12.62 0.37 -22.80
C SER A 195 13.02 -0.59 -21.67
N GLY A 196 12.84 -1.91 -21.84
CA GLY A 196 13.13 -2.92 -20.82
C GLY A 196 11.97 -3.26 -19.89
N TYR A 197 10.91 -2.44 -19.81
CA TYR A 197 9.73 -2.73 -19.00
C TYR A 197 8.95 -3.91 -19.55
N LEU A 198 8.34 -4.70 -18.64
CA LEU A 198 7.37 -5.72 -19.02
C LEU A 198 6.07 -5.07 -19.49
N VAL A 199 5.39 -5.72 -20.43
CA VAL A 199 4.11 -5.28 -20.97
C VAL A 199 3.03 -6.25 -20.51
N ALA A 200 2.10 -5.76 -19.71
CA ALA A 200 0.95 -6.52 -19.25
C ALA A 200 -0.10 -6.60 -20.36
N PRO A 201 -0.49 -7.83 -20.81
CA PRO A 201 -1.43 -8.01 -21.90
C PRO A 201 -2.84 -7.48 -21.56
N GLU A 202 -3.52 -6.87 -22.53
CA GLU A 202 -4.87 -6.31 -22.36
C GLU A 202 -5.92 -7.38 -21.98
N LYS A 203 -5.70 -8.62 -22.39
CA LYS A 203 -6.53 -9.75 -21.99
C LYS A 203 -6.42 -10.12 -20.50
N GLN A 204 -5.38 -9.67 -19.81
CA GLN A 204 -5.16 -9.91 -18.38
C GLN A 204 -5.37 -8.64 -17.56
N TRP A 205 -4.98 -7.48 -18.09
CA TRP A 205 -4.99 -6.23 -17.34
C TRP A 205 -5.61 -5.12 -18.19
N ARG A 206 -6.54 -4.39 -17.58
CA ARG A 206 -7.13 -3.16 -18.14
C ARG A 206 -6.95 -2.02 -17.18
N TYR A 207 -7.15 -0.82 -17.70
CA TYR A 207 -7.01 0.42 -16.96
C TYR A 207 -8.15 1.38 -17.24
N CYS A 208 -8.65 2.00 -16.18
CA CYS A 208 -9.39 3.25 -16.30
C CYS A 208 -8.92 4.24 -15.22
N SER A 209 -9.11 5.53 -15.46
CA SER A 209 -8.67 6.59 -14.54
C SER A 209 -9.40 6.59 -13.19
N GLU A 210 -10.57 5.98 -13.10
CA GLU A 210 -11.38 5.92 -11.88
C GLU A 210 -10.99 4.76 -10.96
N LEU A 211 -10.67 3.60 -11.53
CA LEU A 211 -10.39 2.36 -10.79
C LEU A 211 -8.91 1.97 -10.80
N GLY A 212 -8.08 2.62 -11.64
CA GLY A 212 -6.70 2.19 -11.87
C GLY A 212 -6.62 0.92 -12.72
N ALA A 213 -5.52 0.16 -12.59
CA ALA A 213 -5.37 -1.12 -13.28
C ALA A 213 -6.08 -2.24 -12.51
N PHE A 214 -6.83 -3.05 -13.24
CA PHE A 214 -7.57 -4.20 -12.71
C PHE A 214 -7.39 -5.44 -13.60
N GLU A 215 -7.48 -6.61 -12.98
CA GLU A 215 -7.35 -7.90 -13.66
C GLU A 215 -8.66 -8.24 -14.38
N VAL A 216 -8.56 -8.69 -15.64
CA VAL A 216 -9.73 -9.07 -16.43
C VAL A 216 -10.16 -10.47 -16.01
N GLY A 217 -11.42 -10.63 -15.61
CA GLY A 217 -11.97 -11.92 -15.15
C GLY A 217 -11.58 -12.30 -13.71
N GLY A 218 -11.01 -11.38 -12.93
CA GLY A 218 -10.90 -11.53 -11.48
C GLY A 218 -12.27 -11.24 -10.84
N GLU A 219 -12.85 -12.24 -10.20
CA GLU A 219 -13.99 -12.07 -9.28
C GLU A 219 -13.56 -11.33 -8.02
#